data_e9703850c31b0fe1e13f31cc202d7dd4
#
_entry.id   e9703850c31b0fe1e13f31cc202d7dd4
#
_cell.length_a   1.000
_cell.length_b   1.000
_cell.length_c   1.000
_cell.angle_alpha   90.00
_cell.angle_beta   90.00
_cell.angle_gamma   90.00
#
_symmetry.space_group_name_H-M   'P 1'
#
loop_
_entity.id
_entity.type
_entity.pdbx_description
1 polymer ?
#
loop_
_entity_poly.entity_id
_entity_poly.type
_entity_poly.pdbx_seq_one_letter_code
_entity_poly.pdbx_strand_id
1 'polypeptide(L)'
;MYNNDYRKMRRKRIYIKLLIFWISLIVLIGGGYLFYRAHMVKNVTVTGNVHYTSEEIQDMVMTDELSHNSLYLSLVYKNKTIKDVPFIASMSVEVVAPDSIKIEGKEKNLAGYLKYVGQNVYFDDEGTVMEISGTYTAGIPEVSGIAVDEVVLNQKLPVEDPEIFELILEITKSLPKYEIDADKISLSTSKEITLYTGNIKVLLGSREYLDEKLNRLHNLSEALAGKSGTLDLRDDDGGKTFRPILTPDTGE
;
A
#
# COMPACT_ATOMS: atom_id res chain seq x y z
N MET A 1 64.14 55.42 -1.42
CA MET A 1 64.35 53.96 -1.37
C MET A 1 63.28 53.24 -0.51
N TYR A 2 62.53 53.92 0.35
CA TYR A 2 61.56 53.33 1.31
C TYR A 2 60.23 52.87 0.69
N ASN A 3 59.81 53.36 -0.45
CA ASN A 3 58.50 53.15 -1.02
C ASN A 3 58.35 51.80 -1.81
N ASN A 4 59.45 51.18 -2.19
CA ASN A 4 59.43 49.93 -2.97
C ASN A 4 59.27 48.67 -2.09
N ASP A 5 59.75 48.72 -0.83
CA ASP A 5 59.65 47.59 0.09
C ASP A 5 58.23 47.40 0.64
N TYR A 6 57.52 48.50 0.90
CA TYR A 6 56.09 48.49 1.29
C TYR A 6 55.19 47.90 0.20
N ARG A 7 55.48 48.23 -1.07
CA ARG A 7 54.72 47.69 -2.21
C ARG A 7 55.01 46.20 -2.41
N LYS A 8 56.23 45.74 -2.20
CA LYS A 8 56.61 44.31 -2.26
C LYS A 8 55.97 43.54 -1.10
N MET A 9 55.98 44.04 0.11
CA MET A 9 55.35 43.41 1.28
C MET A 9 53.82 43.37 1.13
N ARG A 10 53.17 44.42 0.62
CA ARG A 10 51.73 44.41 0.34
C ARG A 10 51.35 43.41 -0.71
N ARG A 11 52.11 43.28 -1.80
CA ARG A 11 51.92 42.25 -2.82
C ARG A 11 52.07 40.85 -2.24
N LYS A 12 53.13 40.56 -1.47
CA LYS A 12 53.34 39.26 -0.80
C LYS A 12 52.13 38.90 0.10
N ARG A 13 51.62 39.82 0.87
CA ARG A 13 50.42 39.60 1.72
C ARG A 13 49.17 39.28 0.90
N ILE A 14 48.99 39.90 -0.26
CA ILE A 14 47.88 39.62 -1.19
C ILE A 14 48.03 38.22 -1.76
N TYR A 15 49.22 37.82 -2.21
CA TYR A 15 49.47 36.49 -2.72
C TYR A 15 49.28 35.41 -1.68
N ILE A 16 49.70 35.64 -0.44
CA ILE A 16 49.46 34.72 0.68
C ILE A 16 47.96 34.58 0.96
N LYS A 17 47.19 35.66 0.97
CA LYS A 17 45.73 35.60 1.16
C LYS A 17 45.05 34.85 0.03
N LEU A 18 45.47 35.09 -1.23
CA LEU A 18 44.97 34.35 -2.37
C LEU A 18 45.30 32.86 -2.31
N LEU A 19 46.54 32.53 -1.91
CA LEU A 19 46.95 31.13 -1.73
C LEU A 19 46.10 30.43 -0.65
N ILE A 20 45.91 31.07 0.50
CA ILE A 20 45.05 30.54 1.58
C ILE A 20 43.62 30.35 1.08
N PHE A 21 43.07 31.32 0.32
CA PHE A 21 41.78 31.23 -0.25
C PHE A 21 41.64 30.01 -1.19
N TRP A 22 42.59 29.82 -2.11
CA TRP A 22 42.59 28.68 -3.03
C TRP A 22 42.77 27.34 -2.31
N ILE A 23 43.63 27.27 -1.29
CA ILE A 23 43.77 26.05 -0.49
C ILE A 23 42.48 25.76 0.27
N SER A 24 41.85 26.78 0.89
CA SER A 24 40.59 26.57 1.60
C SER A 24 39.46 26.14 0.64
N LEU A 25 39.42 26.68 -0.58
CA LEU A 25 38.46 26.28 -1.61
C LEU A 25 38.69 24.82 -2.04
N ILE A 26 39.95 24.40 -2.24
CA ILE A 26 40.28 23.00 -2.59
C ILE A 26 39.90 22.05 -1.46
N VAL A 27 40.16 22.43 -0.20
CA VAL A 27 39.77 21.62 0.98
C VAL A 27 38.26 21.51 1.09
N LEU A 28 37.51 22.61 0.80
CA LEU A 28 36.06 22.63 0.86
C LEU A 28 35.46 21.77 -0.25
N ILE A 29 35.96 21.87 -1.50
CA ILE A 29 35.48 21.04 -2.62
C ILE A 29 35.84 19.59 -2.38
N GLY A 30 37.09 19.29 -1.99
CA GLY A 30 37.53 17.92 -1.71
C GLY A 30 36.80 17.29 -0.53
N GLY A 31 36.60 18.05 0.56
CA GLY A 31 35.78 17.62 1.69
C GLY A 31 34.34 17.37 1.32
N GLY A 32 33.73 18.27 0.52
CA GLY A 32 32.38 18.11 0.00
C GLY A 32 32.22 16.88 -0.89
N TYR A 33 33.21 16.62 -1.75
CA TYR A 33 33.24 15.42 -2.59
C TYR A 33 33.34 14.12 -1.77
N LEU A 34 34.24 14.10 -0.78
CA LEU A 34 34.36 12.94 0.11
C LEU A 34 33.09 12.71 0.93
N PHE A 35 32.48 13.79 1.41
CA PHE A 35 31.21 13.74 2.12
C PHE A 35 30.09 13.19 1.23
N TYR A 36 29.98 13.67 0.00
CA TYR A 36 29.03 13.14 -1.00
C TYR A 36 29.24 11.65 -1.25
N ARG A 37 30.49 11.24 -1.47
CA ARG A 37 30.87 9.83 -1.69
C ARG A 37 30.57 8.93 -0.48
N ALA A 38 30.74 9.45 0.73
CA ALA A 38 30.42 8.71 1.95
C ALA A 38 28.91 8.43 2.12
N HIS A 39 28.06 9.24 1.48
CA HIS A 39 26.60 9.10 1.51
C HIS A 39 26.02 8.41 0.26
N MET A 40 26.87 7.79 -0.56
CA MET A 40 26.39 6.92 -1.64
C MET A 40 25.79 5.64 -1.07
N VAL A 41 24.51 5.40 -1.39
CA VAL A 41 23.73 4.26 -0.89
C VAL A 41 24.31 2.94 -1.41
N LYS A 42 24.54 2.01 -0.51
CA LYS A 42 24.96 0.63 -0.80
C LYS A 42 23.95 -0.40 -0.28
N ASN A 43 23.33 -0.08 0.85
CA ASN A 43 22.38 -0.99 1.48
C ASN A 43 21.00 -0.34 1.53
N VAL A 44 20.01 -1.06 1.04
CA VAL A 44 18.60 -0.64 1.05
C VAL A 44 17.79 -1.69 1.79
N THR A 45 17.01 -1.25 2.77
CA THR A 45 16.02 -2.09 3.45
C THR A 45 14.65 -1.54 3.11
N VAL A 46 13.76 -2.38 2.57
CA VAL A 46 12.38 -2.01 2.25
C VAL A 46 11.45 -2.66 3.27
N THR A 47 10.45 -1.91 3.72
CA THR A 47 9.43 -2.38 4.68
C THR A 47 8.06 -1.82 4.31
N GLY A 48 6.98 -2.53 4.72
CA GLY A 48 5.60 -2.09 4.49
C GLY A 48 5.08 -2.34 3.08
N ASN A 49 5.81 -3.13 2.29
CA ASN A 49 5.39 -3.56 0.96
C ASN A 49 4.64 -4.90 1.04
N VAL A 50 3.48 -4.98 0.39
CA VAL A 50 2.66 -6.19 0.25
C VAL A 50 2.51 -6.56 -1.22
N HIS A 51 2.17 -5.58 -2.07
CA HIS A 51 1.91 -5.77 -3.50
C HIS A 51 3.16 -5.67 -4.38
N TYR A 52 4.16 -4.89 -3.94
CA TYR A 52 5.41 -4.69 -4.68
C TYR A 52 6.57 -5.40 -4.00
N THR A 53 7.48 -5.92 -4.80
CA THR A 53 8.75 -6.46 -4.31
C THR A 53 9.65 -5.33 -3.77
N SER A 54 10.62 -5.69 -2.94
CA SER A 54 11.61 -4.71 -2.44
C SER A 54 12.42 -4.06 -3.55
N GLU A 55 12.68 -4.79 -4.63
CA GLU A 55 13.41 -4.29 -5.81
C GLU A 55 12.59 -3.27 -6.59
N GLU A 56 11.30 -3.54 -6.83
CA GLU A 56 10.39 -2.60 -7.49
C GLU A 56 10.23 -1.30 -6.70
N ILE A 57 10.09 -1.37 -5.38
CA ILE A 57 10.05 -0.17 -4.51
C ILE A 57 11.36 0.60 -4.56
N GLN A 58 12.50 -0.10 -4.57
CA GLN A 58 13.81 0.54 -4.69
C GLN A 58 13.94 1.28 -6.03
N ASP A 59 13.53 0.66 -7.13
CA ASP A 59 13.57 1.26 -8.48
C ASP A 59 12.67 2.49 -8.59
N MET A 60 11.50 2.48 -7.94
CA MET A 60 10.60 3.64 -7.89
C MET A 60 11.21 4.84 -7.15
N VAL A 61 12.10 4.60 -6.19
CA VAL A 61 12.75 5.62 -5.36
C VAL A 61 14.07 6.07 -5.96
N MET A 62 14.86 5.16 -6.52
CA MET A 62 16.22 5.37 -7.02
C MET A 62 16.24 5.57 -8.53
N THR A 63 15.58 6.62 -9.03
CA THR A 63 15.31 6.84 -10.46
C THR A 63 16.44 7.54 -11.20
N ASP A 64 17.34 8.24 -10.50
CA ASP A 64 18.41 9.05 -11.10
C ASP A 64 19.73 8.97 -10.30
N GLU A 65 20.82 9.60 -10.80
CA GLU A 65 22.12 9.56 -10.13
C GLU A 65 22.11 10.22 -8.73
N LEU A 66 21.29 11.26 -8.52
CA LEU A 66 21.18 11.95 -7.23
C LEU A 66 20.43 11.10 -6.22
N SER A 67 19.48 10.29 -6.68
CA SER A 67 18.70 9.37 -5.85
C SER A 67 19.53 8.19 -5.30
N HIS A 68 20.80 8.05 -5.69
CA HIS A 68 21.76 7.14 -5.05
C HIS A 68 22.48 7.78 -3.85
N ASN A 69 22.10 8.99 -3.44
CA ASN A 69 22.64 9.64 -2.25
C ASN A 69 21.63 9.64 -1.11
N SER A 70 22.02 9.09 0.05
CA SER A 70 21.13 8.89 1.19
C SER A 70 20.54 10.19 1.74
N LEU A 71 21.32 11.28 1.79
CA LEU A 71 20.84 12.58 2.25
C LEU A 71 19.83 13.20 1.27
N TYR A 72 20.12 13.12 -0.02
CA TYR A 72 19.18 13.60 -1.05
C TYR A 72 17.85 12.86 -0.96
N LEU A 73 17.88 11.53 -0.91
CA LEU A 73 16.67 10.71 -0.78
C LEU A 73 15.85 11.06 0.46
N SER A 74 16.50 11.19 1.62
CA SER A 74 15.77 11.50 2.85
C SER A 74 15.08 12.87 2.81
N LEU A 75 15.67 13.84 2.12
CA LEU A 75 15.06 15.17 1.94
C LEU A 75 13.88 15.13 0.95
N VAL A 76 14.04 14.42 -0.17
CA VAL A 76 13.01 14.34 -1.22
C VAL A 76 11.82 13.52 -0.77
N TYR A 77 12.07 12.41 -0.07
CA TYR A 77 11.04 11.44 0.33
C TYR A 77 10.56 11.58 1.77
N LYS A 78 10.91 12.67 2.47
CA LYS A 78 10.37 12.94 3.80
C LYS A 78 8.86 13.18 3.71
N ASN A 79 8.07 12.16 4.03
CA ASN A 79 6.59 12.16 3.95
C ASN A 79 6.04 12.49 2.54
N LYS A 80 6.69 11.98 1.50
CA LYS A 80 6.22 12.20 0.13
C LYS A 80 5.01 11.35 -0.15
N THR A 81 3.89 11.99 -0.47
CA THR A 81 2.71 11.32 -1.03
C THR A 81 2.98 10.96 -2.49
N ILE A 82 2.75 9.71 -2.84
CA ILE A 82 2.90 9.20 -4.21
C ILE A 82 1.51 9.16 -4.84
N LYS A 83 1.32 9.88 -5.94
CA LYS A 83 -0.01 9.98 -6.60
C LYS A 83 -0.16 9.05 -7.79
N ASP A 84 0.95 8.69 -8.44
CA ASP A 84 0.93 8.02 -9.75
C ASP A 84 1.40 6.55 -9.69
N VAL A 85 1.61 6.02 -8.49
CA VAL A 85 1.94 4.60 -8.29
C VAL A 85 0.71 3.89 -7.77
N PRO A 86 0.17 2.88 -8.51
CA PRO A 86 -0.97 2.10 -8.06
C PRO A 86 -0.70 1.49 -6.68
N PHE A 87 -1.73 1.41 -5.85
CA PHE A 87 -1.72 0.78 -4.51
C PHE A 87 -0.78 1.41 -3.47
N ILE A 88 0.04 2.41 -3.81
CA ILE A 88 0.92 3.12 -2.87
C ILE A 88 0.36 4.49 -2.52
N ALA A 89 0.16 4.75 -1.22
CA ALA A 89 -0.29 6.03 -0.70
C ALA A 89 0.88 7.01 -0.46
N SER A 90 1.97 6.50 0.12
CA SER A 90 3.16 7.31 0.40
C SER A 90 4.40 6.44 0.51
N MET A 91 5.56 7.05 0.28
CA MET A 91 6.87 6.47 0.57
C MET A 91 7.66 7.45 1.41
N SER A 92 8.41 6.95 2.38
CA SER A 92 9.38 7.71 3.15
C SER A 92 10.74 7.02 3.12
N VAL A 93 11.81 7.81 3.20
CA VAL A 93 13.17 7.30 3.25
C VAL A 93 13.85 7.80 4.51
N GLU A 94 14.35 6.89 5.32
CA GLU A 94 15.12 7.15 6.52
C GLU A 94 16.59 6.76 6.31
N VAL A 95 17.52 7.63 6.70
CA VAL A 95 18.96 7.32 6.69
C VAL A 95 19.31 6.59 7.98
N VAL A 96 19.65 5.32 7.87
CA VAL A 96 20.07 4.47 9.00
C VAL A 96 21.57 4.61 9.24
N ALA A 97 22.35 4.72 8.16
CA ALA A 97 23.80 4.99 8.17
C ALA A 97 24.17 5.80 6.91
N PRO A 98 25.35 6.42 6.83
CA PRO A 98 25.71 7.24 5.67
C PRO A 98 25.50 6.54 4.32
N ASP A 99 25.76 5.26 4.22
CA ASP A 99 25.59 4.45 3.02
C ASP A 99 24.42 3.46 3.07
N SER A 100 23.51 3.62 4.03
CA SER A 100 22.41 2.70 4.28
C SER A 100 21.10 3.45 4.51
N ILE A 101 20.05 3.08 3.79
CA ILE A 101 18.71 3.66 3.90
C ILE A 101 17.67 2.58 4.18
N LYS A 102 16.60 3.01 4.85
CA LYS A 102 15.36 2.27 4.98
C LYS A 102 14.27 3.00 4.19
N ILE A 103 13.63 2.30 3.27
CA ILE A 103 12.45 2.78 2.55
C ILE A 103 11.23 2.17 3.23
N GLU A 104 10.30 3.00 3.66
CA GLU A 104 9.02 2.57 4.21
C GLU A 104 7.91 2.97 3.24
N GLY A 105 7.30 1.96 2.60
CA GLY A 105 6.13 2.11 1.75
C GLY A 105 4.86 2.02 2.59
N LYS A 106 3.96 2.99 2.44
CA LYS A 106 2.61 2.89 2.97
C LYS A 106 1.66 2.61 1.82
N GLU A 107 1.09 1.42 1.81
CA GLU A 107 0.11 1.05 0.81
C GLU A 107 -1.26 1.68 1.08
N LYS A 108 -2.08 1.78 0.02
CA LYS A 108 -3.47 2.22 0.13
C LYS A 108 -4.26 1.15 0.87
N ASN A 109 -5.13 1.57 1.78
CA ASN A 109 -6.06 0.67 2.43
C ASN A 109 -7.19 0.34 1.47
N LEU A 110 -7.23 -0.89 0.96
CA LEU A 110 -8.22 -1.35 0.00
C LEU A 110 -9.15 -2.35 0.69
N ALA A 111 -10.44 -2.05 0.69
CA ALA A 111 -11.48 -2.89 1.30
C ALA A 111 -12.08 -3.91 0.33
N GLY A 112 -12.15 -3.53 -0.96
CA GLY A 112 -12.72 -4.37 -2.00
C GLY A 112 -12.54 -3.73 -3.37
N TYR A 113 -12.95 -4.44 -4.40
CA TYR A 113 -13.06 -3.87 -5.75
C TYR A 113 -14.34 -4.34 -6.44
N LEU A 114 -14.81 -3.52 -7.38
CA LEU A 114 -15.89 -3.88 -8.29
C LEU A 114 -15.42 -3.79 -9.74
N LYS A 115 -16.09 -4.50 -10.64
CA LYS A 115 -15.84 -4.43 -12.07
C LYS A 115 -16.70 -3.35 -12.70
N TYR A 116 -16.06 -2.37 -13.35
CA TYR A 116 -16.71 -1.26 -14.03
C TYR A 116 -16.05 -0.98 -15.37
N VAL A 117 -16.80 -1.07 -16.46
CA VAL A 117 -16.35 -0.80 -17.85
C VAL A 117 -15.01 -1.51 -18.19
N GLY A 118 -14.89 -2.78 -17.78
CA GLY A 118 -13.71 -3.61 -18.06
C GLY A 118 -12.48 -3.33 -17.20
N GLN A 119 -12.58 -2.47 -16.18
CA GLN A 119 -11.56 -2.18 -15.20
C GLN A 119 -11.99 -2.60 -13.80
N ASN A 120 -11.02 -2.76 -12.90
CA ASN A 120 -11.25 -2.97 -11.50
C ASN A 120 -11.20 -1.62 -10.78
N VAL A 121 -12.26 -1.29 -10.07
CA VAL A 121 -12.39 -0.07 -9.28
C VAL A 121 -12.23 -0.46 -7.82
N TYR A 122 -11.07 -0.14 -7.24
CA TYR A 122 -10.73 -0.43 -5.87
C TYR A 122 -11.19 0.71 -4.95
N PHE A 123 -11.76 0.37 -3.81
CA PHE A 123 -12.24 1.33 -2.83
C PHE A 123 -11.74 0.99 -1.41
N ASP A 124 -11.66 2.01 -0.57
CA ASP A 124 -11.27 1.89 0.83
C ASP A 124 -12.45 1.49 1.74
N ASP A 125 -12.17 1.35 3.02
CA ASP A 125 -13.15 1.00 4.05
C ASP A 125 -14.17 2.12 4.35
N GLU A 126 -14.01 3.29 3.73
CA GLU A 126 -14.99 4.37 3.72
C GLU A 126 -15.79 4.43 2.42
N GLY A 127 -15.47 3.58 1.44
CA GLY A 127 -16.09 3.56 0.12
C GLY A 127 -15.57 4.62 -0.85
N THR A 128 -14.37 5.17 -0.60
CA THR A 128 -13.70 6.10 -1.51
C THR A 128 -12.95 5.33 -2.58
N VAL A 129 -13.07 5.73 -3.84
CA VAL A 129 -12.33 5.13 -4.96
C VAL A 129 -10.84 5.48 -4.83
N MET A 130 -10.03 4.48 -4.55
CA MET A 130 -8.60 4.63 -4.31
C MET A 130 -7.74 4.33 -5.53
N GLU A 131 -8.25 3.46 -6.44
CA GLU A 131 -7.53 3.04 -7.63
C GLU A 131 -8.51 2.57 -8.71
N ILE A 132 -8.20 2.85 -9.98
CA ILE A 132 -8.90 2.30 -11.15
C ILE A 132 -7.83 1.66 -12.03
N SER A 133 -7.83 0.34 -12.13
CA SER A 133 -6.76 -0.40 -12.80
C SER A 133 -7.29 -1.61 -13.56
N GLY A 134 -6.69 -1.91 -14.71
CA GLY A 134 -6.89 -3.18 -15.40
C GLY A 134 -6.18 -4.36 -14.74
N THR A 135 -5.28 -4.08 -13.79
CA THR A 135 -4.50 -5.09 -13.08
C THR A 135 -5.29 -5.64 -11.88
N TYR A 136 -5.28 -6.95 -11.73
CA TYR A 136 -5.83 -7.62 -10.55
C TYR A 136 -4.81 -7.62 -9.41
N THR A 137 -5.31 -7.42 -8.20
CA THR A 137 -4.50 -7.50 -6.98
C THR A 137 -5.06 -8.60 -6.08
N ALA A 138 -4.23 -9.56 -5.70
CA ALA A 138 -4.59 -10.65 -4.81
C ALA A 138 -4.89 -10.14 -3.38
N GLY A 139 -5.74 -10.86 -2.65
CA GLY A 139 -6.09 -10.54 -1.26
C GLY A 139 -7.12 -9.42 -1.10
N ILE A 140 -7.64 -8.86 -2.20
CA ILE A 140 -8.72 -7.87 -2.17
C ILE A 140 -9.98 -8.53 -2.77
N PRO A 141 -11.10 -8.60 -2.04
CA PRO A 141 -12.31 -9.29 -2.52
C PRO A 141 -13.02 -8.53 -3.64
N GLU A 142 -13.48 -9.27 -4.65
CA GLU A 142 -14.44 -8.76 -5.63
C GLU A 142 -15.79 -8.52 -4.96
N VAL A 143 -16.37 -7.35 -5.17
CA VAL A 143 -17.71 -7.02 -4.71
C VAL A 143 -18.66 -7.00 -5.90
N SER A 144 -19.77 -7.70 -5.79
CA SER A 144 -20.80 -7.75 -6.84
C SER A 144 -22.21 -7.65 -6.26
N GLY A 145 -23.16 -7.28 -7.11
CA GLY A 145 -24.57 -7.06 -6.70
C GLY A 145 -24.86 -5.59 -6.32
N ILE A 146 -23.93 -4.68 -6.64
CA ILE A 146 -24.16 -3.23 -6.55
C ILE A 146 -24.11 -2.62 -7.94
N ALA A 147 -24.99 -1.67 -8.18
CA ALA A 147 -24.95 -0.81 -9.36
C ALA A 147 -24.30 0.51 -8.98
N VAL A 148 -23.41 1.00 -9.84
CA VAL A 148 -22.71 2.28 -9.69
C VAL A 148 -22.85 3.09 -10.96
N ASP A 149 -22.99 4.40 -10.80
CA ASP A 149 -22.98 5.37 -11.89
C ASP A 149 -21.54 5.73 -12.32
N GLU A 150 -21.29 6.98 -12.67
CA GLU A 150 -19.97 7.45 -13.06
C GLU A 150 -18.97 7.38 -11.92
N VAL A 151 -17.91 6.57 -12.07
CA VAL A 151 -16.87 6.38 -11.05
C VAL A 151 -15.76 7.42 -11.22
N VAL A 152 -15.41 8.13 -10.14
CA VAL A 152 -14.35 9.15 -10.14
C VAL A 152 -13.32 8.84 -9.05
N LEU A 153 -12.04 8.85 -9.42
CA LEU A 153 -10.92 8.63 -8.48
C LEU A 153 -10.91 9.65 -7.34
N ASN A 154 -10.64 9.20 -6.13
CA ASN A 154 -10.65 9.96 -4.87
C ASN A 154 -12.04 10.53 -4.49
N GLN A 155 -13.11 10.00 -5.02
CA GLN A 155 -14.47 10.30 -4.60
C GLN A 155 -15.17 9.05 -4.07
N LYS A 156 -16.25 9.26 -3.33
CA LYS A 156 -17.12 8.15 -2.87
C LYS A 156 -17.74 7.45 -4.08
N LEU A 157 -17.85 6.13 -4.00
CA LEU A 157 -18.57 5.35 -5.00
C LEU A 157 -20.04 5.82 -5.08
N PRO A 158 -20.53 6.21 -6.26
CA PRO A 158 -21.90 6.65 -6.48
C PRO A 158 -22.82 5.43 -6.61
N VAL A 159 -23.18 4.82 -5.49
CA VAL A 159 -24.03 3.63 -5.43
C VAL A 159 -25.51 3.97 -5.43
N GLU A 160 -26.32 3.19 -6.12
CA GLU A 160 -27.76 3.38 -6.17
C GLU A 160 -28.45 3.05 -4.83
N ASP A 161 -27.98 2.02 -4.12
CA ASP A 161 -28.50 1.63 -2.80
C ASP A 161 -27.41 1.80 -1.71
N PRO A 162 -27.47 2.90 -0.92
CA PRO A 162 -26.52 3.15 0.14
C PRO A 162 -26.53 2.10 1.26
N GLU A 163 -27.67 1.46 1.56
CA GLU A 163 -27.76 0.45 2.61
C GLU A 163 -27.03 -0.84 2.21
N ILE A 164 -27.12 -1.22 0.94
CA ILE A 164 -26.36 -2.35 0.39
C ILE A 164 -24.85 -2.05 0.50
N PHE A 165 -24.46 -0.82 0.18
CA PHE A 165 -23.06 -0.45 0.23
C PHE A 165 -22.50 -0.38 1.65
N GLU A 166 -23.25 0.15 2.60
CA GLU A 166 -22.89 0.11 4.03
C GLU A 166 -22.70 -1.33 4.52
N LEU A 167 -23.57 -2.25 4.10
CA LEU A 167 -23.44 -3.66 4.43
C LEU A 167 -22.15 -4.27 3.85
N ILE A 168 -21.78 -3.93 2.61
CA ILE A 168 -20.52 -4.35 2.01
C ILE A 168 -19.33 -3.85 2.82
N LEU A 169 -19.31 -2.56 3.19
CA LEU A 169 -18.24 -1.98 3.98
C LEU A 169 -18.14 -2.61 5.38
N GLU A 170 -19.27 -2.99 5.98
CA GLU A 170 -19.29 -3.73 7.24
C GLU A 170 -18.67 -5.12 7.09
N ILE A 171 -19.02 -5.86 6.02
CA ILE A 171 -18.46 -7.17 5.74
C ILE A 171 -16.95 -7.05 5.51
N THR A 172 -16.51 -6.16 4.62
CA THR A 172 -15.08 -6.00 4.29
C THR A 172 -14.23 -5.61 5.50
N LYS A 173 -14.76 -4.80 6.42
CA LYS A 173 -14.11 -4.47 7.71
C LYS A 173 -14.04 -5.67 8.66
N SER A 174 -15.01 -6.57 8.59
CA SER A 174 -15.08 -7.73 9.47
C SER A 174 -14.19 -8.89 9.01
N LEU A 175 -13.91 -9.02 7.70
CA LEU A 175 -13.08 -10.11 7.18
C LEU A 175 -11.71 -10.23 7.86
N PRO A 176 -10.89 -9.15 7.99
CA PRO A 176 -9.61 -9.22 8.68
C PRO A 176 -9.74 -9.56 10.17
N LYS A 177 -10.82 -9.08 10.84
CA LYS A 177 -11.10 -9.35 12.25
C LYS A 177 -11.26 -10.85 12.51
N TYR A 178 -11.85 -11.57 11.57
CA TYR A 178 -12.08 -13.01 11.64
C TYR A 178 -11.07 -13.83 10.83
N GLU A 179 -10.00 -13.20 10.32
CA GLU A 179 -8.96 -13.86 9.52
C GLU A 179 -9.54 -14.65 8.32
N ILE A 180 -10.56 -14.08 7.68
CA ILE A 180 -11.22 -14.67 6.52
C ILE A 180 -10.62 -14.09 5.25
N ASP A 181 -10.00 -14.93 4.45
CA ASP A 181 -9.52 -14.57 3.11
C ASP A 181 -10.65 -14.83 2.10
N ALA A 182 -11.33 -13.76 1.74
CA ALA A 182 -12.46 -13.79 0.82
C ALA A 182 -12.02 -13.39 -0.59
N ASP A 183 -12.37 -14.21 -1.58
CA ASP A 183 -12.16 -13.90 -3.00
C ASP A 183 -13.26 -12.99 -3.56
N LYS A 184 -14.51 -13.20 -3.07
CA LYS A 184 -15.66 -12.45 -3.56
C LYS A 184 -16.78 -12.34 -2.52
N ILE A 185 -17.42 -11.17 -2.52
CA ILE A 185 -18.64 -10.86 -1.78
C ILE A 185 -19.74 -10.56 -2.80
N SER A 186 -20.84 -11.28 -2.75
CA SER A 186 -21.98 -11.07 -3.63
C SER A 186 -23.21 -10.73 -2.81
N LEU A 187 -23.91 -9.66 -3.17
CA LEU A 187 -25.20 -9.33 -2.61
C LEU A 187 -26.30 -9.53 -3.65
N SER A 188 -27.40 -10.13 -3.20
CA SER A 188 -28.62 -10.23 -4.00
C SER A 188 -29.45 -8.94 -3.87
N THR A 189 -30.44 -8.80 -4.74
CA THR A 189 -31.43 -7.69 -4.65
C THR A 189 -32.27 -7.74 -3.35
N SER A 190 -32.35 -8.89 -2.70
CA SER A 190 -32.95 -9.07 -1.38
C SER A 190 -31.98 -8.84 -0.22
N LYS A 191 -30.80 -8.29 -0.50
CA LYS A 191 -29.72 -8.02 0.48
C LYS A 191 -29.16 -9.29 1.15
N GLU A 192 -29.32 -10.45 0.51
CA GLU A 192 -28.68 -11.67 0.98
C GLU A 192 -27.19 -11.72 0.59
N ILE A 193 -26.37 -12.07 1.56
CA ILE A 193 -24.93 -12.09 1.47
C ILE A 193 -24.47 -13.50 1.09
N THR A 194 -23.66 -13.59 0.05
CA THR A 194 -22.91 -14.78 -0.31
C THR A 194 -21.43 -14.42 -0.35
N LEU A 195 -20.58 -15.17 0.35
CA LEU A 195 -19.15 -15.02 0.38
C LEU A 195 -18.50 -16.19 -0.33
N TYR A 196 -17.43 -15.94 -1.07
CA TYR A 196 -16.62 -16.99 -1.71
C TYR A 196 -15.21 -16.95 -1.12
N THR A 197 -14.70 -18.10 -0.71
CA THR A 197 -13.34 -18.27 -0.18
C THR A 197 -12.76 -19.59 -0.72
N GLY A 198 -11.71 -19.51 -1.54
CA GLY A 198 -11.21 -20.64 -2.28
C GLY A 198 -12.30 -21.32 -3.10
N ASN A 199 -12.51 -22.59 -2.88
CA ASN A 199 -13.55 -23.39 -3.57
C ASN A 199 -14.85 -23.50 -2.76
N ILE A 200 -15.03 -22.70 -1.71
CA ILE A 200 -16.22 -22.75 -0.86
C ILE A 200 -17.10 -21.53 -1.14
N LYS A 201 -18.38 -21.81 -1.44
CA LYS A 201 -19.45 -20.81 -1.46
C LYS A 201 -20.14 -20.82 -0.12
N VAL A 202 -20.13 -19.69 0.59
CA VAL A 202 -20.74 -19.52 1.91
C VAL A 202 -22.01 -18.67 1.79
N LEU A 203 -23.15 -19.24 2.13
CA LEU A 203 -24.42 -18.53 2.19
C LEU A 203 -24.57 -17.94 3.60
N LEU A 204 -24.32 -16.65 3.74
CA LEU A 204 -24.49 -15.93 5.01
C LEU A 204 -25.93 -15.42 5.20
N GLY A 205 -26.68 -15.23 4.08
CA GLY A 205 -28.04 -14.73 4.13
C GLY A 205 -28.14 -13.27 4.57
N SER A 206 -29.04 -12.97 5.50
CA SER A 206 -29.26 -11.61 5.97
C SER A 206 -28.13 -11.09 6.87
N ARG A 207 -28.13 -9.78 7.13
CA ARG A 207 -27.20 -9.10 8.05
C ARG A 207 -27.31 -9.60 9.50
N GLU A 208 -28.42 -10.21 9.86
CA GLU A 208 -28.64 -10.69 11.22
C GLU A 208 -27.60 -11.74 11.60
N TYR A 209 -27.02 -11.59 12.79
CA TYR A 209 -25.97 -12.47 13.33
C TYR A 209 -24.73 -12.56 12.43
N LEU A 210 -24.39 -11.49 11.68
CA LEU A 210 -23.27 -11.50 10.74
C LEU A 210 -21.93 -11.82 11.45
N ASP A 211 -21.68 -11.21 12.62
CA ASP A 211 -20.46 -11.46 13.39
C ASP A 211 -20.38 -12.92 13.87
N GLU A 212 -21.49 -13.52 14.29
CA GLU A 212 -21.56 -14.92 14.69
C GLU A 212 -21.31 -15.87 13.53
N LYS A 213 -21.89 -15.58 12.37
CA LYS A 213 -21.69 -16.34 11.13
C LYS A 213 -20.24 -16.28 10.63
N LEU A 214 -19.61 -15.09 10.66
CA LEU A 214 -18.21 -14.92 10.29
C LEU A 214 -17.28 -15.63 11.29
N ASN A 215 -17.54 -15.52 12.60
CA ASN A 215 -16.81 -16.27 13.61
C ASN A 215 -16.96 -17.78 13.44
N ARG A 216 -18.14 -18.27 13.04
CA ARG A 216 -18.36 -19.67 12.72
C ARG A 216 -17.53 -20.10 11.52
N LEU A 217 -17.51 -19.29 10.45
CA LEU A 217 -16.73 -19.57 9.26
C LEU A 217 -15.23 -19.64 9.60
N HIS A 218 -14.71 -18.72 10.39
CA HIS A 218 -13.33 -18.73 10.88
C HIS A 218 -13.03 -20.05 11.61
N ASN A 219 -13.87 -20.46 12.56
CA ASN A 219 -13.67 -21.70 13.32
C ASN A 219 -13.77 -22.98 12.47
N LEU A 220 -14.34 -22.90 11.28
CA LEU A 220 -14.43 -24.01 10.34
C LEU A 220 -13.33 -23.97 9.28
N SER A 221 -12.52 -22.94 9.18
CA SER A 221 -11.53 -22.72 8.12
C SER A 221 -10.59 -23.89 7.91
N GLU A 222 -10.04 -24.45 9.01
CA GLU A 222 -9.17 -25.63 8.94
C GLU A 222 -9.92 -26.88 8.44
N ALA A 223 -11.18 -27.06 8.86
CA ALA A 223 -11.99 -28.20 8.44
C ALA A 223 -12.46 -28.09 6.98
N LEU A 224 -12.48 -26.88 6.42
CA LEU A 224 -12.86 -26.58 5.05
C LEU A 224 -11.67 -26.59 4.10
N ALA A 225 -10.44 -26.56 4.61
CA ALA A 225 -9.23 -26.50 3.80
C ALA A 225 -9.18 -27.67 2.79
N GLY A 226 -8.99 -27.32 1.51
CA GLY A 226 -8.92 -28.28 0.39
C GLY A 226 -10.26 -28.91 -0.02
N LYS A 227 -11.39 -28.47 0.56
CA LYS A 227 -12.72 -28.92 0.15
C LYS A 227 -13.34 -27.94 -0.86
N SER A 228 -14.39 -28.40 -1.54
CA SER A 228 -15.25 -27.61 -2.42
C SER A 228 -16.71 -27.85 -2.08
N GLY A 229 -17.55 -26.84 -2.30
CA GLY A 229 -18.99 -26.94 -2.09
C GLY A 229 -19.62 -25.70 -1.52
N THR A 230 -20.88 -25.84 -1.12
CA THR A 230 -21.69 -24.75 -0.54
C THR A 230 -21.89 -25.01 0.95
N LEU A 231 -21.45 -24.03 1.78
CA LEU A 231 -21.66 -23.98 3.23
C LEU A 231 -22.86 -23.06 3.52
N ASP A 232 -23.90 -23.57 4.16
CA ASP A 232 -25.08 -22.80 4.51
C ASP A 232 -25.03 -22.34 5.96
N LEU A 233 -24.95 -21.04 6.18
CA LEU A 233 -24.94 -20.37 7.48
C LEU A 233 -26.13 -19.41 7.65
N ARG A 234 -27.12 -19.45 6.77
CA ARG A 234 -28.24 -18.49 6.79
C ARG A 234 -29.00 -18.49 8.09
N ASP A 235 -29.23 -19.67 8.66
CA ASP A 235 -29.99 -19.87 9.89
C ASP A 235 -29.09 -19.93 11.15
N ASP A 236 -27.81 -19.57 11.05
CA ASP A 236 -26.92 -19.50 12.22
C ASP A 236 -27.20 -18.24 13.03
N ASP A 237 -27.71 -18.44 14.22
CA ASP A 237 -28.01 -17.44 15.26
C ASP A 237 -26.91 -17.32 16.32
N GLY A 238 -25.74 -17.95 16.10
CA GLY A 238 -24.64 -18.07 17.07
C GLY A 238 -24.87 -19.16 18.10
N GLY A 239 -25.98 -19.87 18.05
CA GLY A 239 -26.33 -20.94 18.99
C GLY A 239 -25.41 -22.15 18.91
N LYS A 240 -25.23 -22.85 20.06
CA LYS A 240 -24.41 -24.07 20.13
C LYS A 240 -25.04 -25.26 19.44
N THR A 241 -26.32 -25.22 19.14
CA THR A 241 -27.07 -26.31 18.51
C THR A 241 -27.02 -26.29 17.00
N PHE A 242 -26.71 -25.15 16.40
CA PHE A 242 -26.58 -25.03 14.95
C PHE A 242 -25.45 -25.93 14.43
N ARG A 243 -25.72 -26.65 13.35
CA ARG A 243 -24.76 -27.55 12.69
C ARG A 243 -24.71 -27.19 11.21
N PRO A 244 -23.67 -26.46 10.78
CA PRO A 244 -23.50 -26.13 9.37
C PRO A 244 -23.27 -27.38 8.52
N ILE A 245 -23.86 -27.41 7.37
CA ILE A 245 -23.74 -28.49 6.40
C ILE A 245 -22.97 -27.98 5.18
N LEU A 246 -21.87 -28.66 4.87
CA LEU A 246 -21.19 -28.48 3.60
C LEU A 246 -21.82 -29.41 2.57
N THR A 247 -22.46 -28.88 1.57
CA THR A 247 -22.98 -29.61 0.41
C THR A 247 -21.90 -29.62 -0.67
N PRO A 248 -21.26 -30.76 -0.99
CA PRO A 248 -20.27 -30.81 -2.05
C PRO A 248 -20.86 -30.39 -3.39
N ASP A 249 -20.04 -29.73 -4.23
CA ASP A 249 -20.45 -29.50 -5.62
C ASP A 249 -20.60 -30.85 -6.32
N THR A 250 -21.80 -31.13 -6.80
CA THR A 250 -22.02 -32.25 -7.71
C THR A 250 -21.38 -31.87 -9.03
N GLY A 251 -20.16 -32.38 -9.29
CA GLY A 251 -19.49 -32.17 -10.56
C GLY A 251 -20.39 -32.64 -11.71
N GLU A 252 -20.90 -31.69 -12.51
CA GLU A 252 -21.39 -31.94 -13.86
C GLU A 252 -20.24 -31.78 -14.85
#